data_2d27cbcce11922f6a22bde4e03f81bb9
#
_entry.id   2d27cbcce11922f6a22bde4e03f81bb9
#
_cell.length_a   1.000
_cell.length_b   1.000
_cell.length_c   1.000
_cell.angle_alpha   90.00
_cell.angle_beta   90.00
_cell.angle_gamma   90.00
#
_symmetry.space_group_name_H-M   'P 1'
#
loop_
_entity.id
_entity.type
_entity.pdbx_description
1 polymer ?
#
loop_
_entity_poly.entity_id
_entity_poly.type
_entity_poly.pdbx_seq_one_letter_code
_entity_poly.pdbx_strand_id
1 'polypeptide(L)'
;MVFVSDVTDVVYVNYVVDAHRIAPLVPPGLELQRIGEGDNQAMLTFLSYRHGHLGPALLGRWRRLLPSPLQSNWRIYVRHRRTDSLGVYFLSTAVDRTLHALGARMVAEALPMHVLERASLLVAKDGRVDLLLAPGRGTAPDAEAHLVPLPEWPTDGPWHCAFPDYGQMLAYCVPQDRALSVQPWHGRVTRQEISLGIPLDSCTALSGPVFSAAASAIIGNAEPFAFLIPRVKFRFESEERDPI
;
A
#
# COMPACT_ATOMS: atom_id res chain seq x y z
N MET A 1 20.08 4.45 -8.28
CA MET A 1 20.62 3.32 -7.46
C MET A 1 19.47 2.33 -7.27
N VAL A 2 19.66 1.04 -7.57
CA VAL A 2 18.64 0.00 -7.42
C VAL A 2 18.62 -0.50 -5.98
N PHE A 3 17.43 -0.46 -5.35
CA PHE A 3 17.17 -1.05 -4.04
C PHE A 3 16.34 -2.31 -4.21
N VAL A 4 16.60 -3.31 -3.38
CA VAL A 4 15.89 -4.59 -3.39
C VAL A 4 15.54 -5.01 -1.97
N SER A 5 14.42 -5.72 -1.83
CA SER A 5 13.95 -6.29 -0.57
C SER A 5 13.22 -7.60 -0.82
N ASP A 6 13.43 -8.57 0.06
CA ASP A 6 12.64 -9.80 0.11
C ASP A 6 11.46 -9.56 1.06
N VAL A 7 10.37 -9.02 0.53
CA VAL A 7 9.18 -8.65 1.31
C VAL A 7 8.38 -9.90 1.64
N THR A 8 7.92 -10.03 2.88
CA THR A 8 7.07 -11.13 3.34
C THR A 8 5.81 -10.62 4.01
N ASP A 9 4.81 -11.49 4.04
CA ASP A 9 3.58 -11.30 4.82
C ASP A 9 2.87 -9.98 4.46
N VAL A 10 2.63 -9.75 3.16
CA VAL A 10 1.98 -8.51 2.70
C VAL A 10 0.48 -8.63 2.90
N VAL A 11 -0.03 -7.96 3.90
CA VAL A 11 -1.45 -7.89 4.21
C VAL A 11 -2.04 -6.65 3.57
N TYR A 12 -2.99 -6.85 2.67
CA TYR A 12 -3.78 -5.79 2.06
C TYR A 12 -5.11 -5.66 2.78
N VAL A 13 -5.46 -4.45 3.14
CA VAL A 13 -6.80 -4.07 3.60
C VAL A 13 -7.31 -3.00 2.66
N ASN A 14 -8.47 -3.25 2.07
CA ASN A 14 -9.03 -2.45 0.99
C ASN A 14 -10.44 -2.01 1.33
N TYR A 15 -10.84 -0.85 0.80
CA TYR A 15 -12.17 -0.29 0.91
C TYR A 15 -12.60 0.25 -0.45
N VAL A 16 -13.77 -0.14 -0.92
CA VAL A 16 -14.45 0.56 -2.02
C VAL A 16 -15.28 1.67 -1.40
N VAL A 17 -15.02 2.89 -1.77
CA VAL A 17 -15.62 4.08 -1.17
C VAL A 17 -16.16 5.03 -2.24
N ASP A 18 -17.10 5.91 -1.86
CA ASP A 18 -17.55 6.95 -2.76
C ASP A 18 -16.38 7.83 -3.24
N ALA A 19 -16.23 7.98 -4.55
CA ALA A 19 -15.11 8.71 -5.15
C ALA A 19 -15.01 10.17 -4.65
N HIS A 20 -16.13 10.82 -4.32
CA HIS A 20 -16.14 12.19 -3.80
C HIS A 20 -15.43 12.34 -2.44
N ARG A 21 -15.32 11.27 -1.65
CA ARG A 21 -14.63 11.28 -0.35
C ARG A 21 -13.11 11.25 -0.52
N ILE A 22 -12.63 10.59 -1.58
CA ILE A 22 -11.19 10.47 -1.89
C ILE A 22 -10.71 11.58 -2.82
N ALA A 23 -11.54 12.08 -3.71
CA ALA A 23 -11.15 13.10 -4.69
C ALA A 23 -10.43 14.33 -4.08
N PRO A 24 -10.80 14.84 -2.90
CA PRO A 24 -10.08 15.96 -2.27
C PRO A 24 -8.66 15.61 -1.82
N LEU A 25 -8.32 14.32 -1.72
CA LEU A 25 -6.99 13.84 -1.31
C LEU A 25 -6.03 13.72 -2.49
N VAL A 26 -6.54 13.84 -3.73
CA VAL A 26 -5.73 13.75 -4.95
C VAL A 26 -5.06 15.08 -5.23
N PRO A 27 -3.72 15.15 -5.26
CA PRO A 27 -3.02 16.40 -5.48
C PRO A 27 -3.08 16.85 -6.97
N PRO A 28 -2.78 18.13 -7.25
CA PRO A 28 -2.66 18.62 -8.61
C PRO A 28 -1.70 17.78 -9.47
N GLY A 29 -1.99 17.64 -10.76
CA GLY A 29 -1.21 16.81 -11.70
C GLY A 29 -1.62 15.33 -11.74
N LEU A 30 -2.39 14.87 -10.76
CA LEU A 30 -2.97 13.53 -10.73
C LEU A 30 -4.49 13.57 -10.91
N GLU A 31 -5.06 12.42 -11.26
CA GLU A 31 -6.49 12.19 -11.37
C GLU A 31 -6.85 10.88 -10.66
N LEU A 32 -7.95 10.87 -9.93
CA LEU A 32 -8.43 9.67 -9.23
C LEU A 32 -8.87 8.61 -10.25
N GLN A 33 -8.38 7.40 -10.11
CA GLN A 33 -8.97 6.25 -10.82
C GLN A 33 -10.33 5.94 -10.19
N ARG A 34 -11.36 6.06 -11.00
CA ARG A 34 -12.73 5.76 -10.62
C ARG A 34 -13.09 4.35 -11.07
N ILE A 35 -13.91 3.68 -10.30
CA ILE A 35 -14.34 2.30 -10.51
C ILE A 35 -15.85 2.17 -10.25
N GLY A 36 -16.38 1.00 -10.57
CA GLY A 36 -17.80 0.68 -10.39
C GLY A 36 -18.69 1.30 -11.47
N GLU A 37 -19.98 1.02 -11.35
CA GLU A 37 -20.96 1.53 -12.30
C GLU A 37 -21.09 3.05 -12.17
N GLY A 38 -20.98 3.75 -13.29
CA GLY A 38 -21.09 5.21 -13.35
C GLY A 38 -19.90 5.97 -12.76
N ASP A 39 -18.73 5.31 -12.55
CA ASP A 39 -17.51 5.93 -12.03
C ASP A 39 -17.67 6.67 -10.69
N ASN A 40 -18.57 6.16 -9.85
CA ASN A 40 -18.93 6.81 -8.58
C ASN A 40 -18.07 6.36 -7.40
N GLN A 41 -17.24 5.33 -7.58
CA GLN A 41 -16.45 4.72 -6.54
C GLN A 41 -14.94 4.84 -6.79
N ALA A 42 -14.16 4.65 -5.75
CA ALA A 42 -12.71 4.58 -5.80
C ALA A 42 -12.19 3.65 -4.71
N MET A 43 -10.93 3.25 -4.84
CA MET A 43 -10.30 2.33 -3.90
C MET A 43 -9.37 3.08 -2.94
N LEU A 44 -9.54 2.84 -1.65
CA LEU A 44 -8.55 3.11 -0.61
C LEU A 44 -7.92 1.78 -0.19
N THR A 45 -6.62 1.70 -0.16
CA THR A 45 -5.89 0.53 0.32
C THR A 45 -4.86 0.95 1.34
N PHE A 46 -4.76 0.22 2.45
CA PHE A 46 -3.50 0.18 3.18
C PHE A 46 -2.94 -1.24 3.16
N LEU A 47 -1.64 -1.35 2.99
CA LEU A 47 -0.94 -2.62 3.04
C LEU A 47 0.18 -2.54 4.06
N SER A 48 0.35 -3.62 4.81
CA SER A 48 1.39 -3.74 5.82
C SER A 48 2.22 -4.98 5.56
N TYR A 49 3.53 -4.86 5.67
CA TYR A 49 4.46 -5.92 5.34
C TYR A 49 5.78 -5.77 6.06
N ARG A 50 6.54 -6.86 6.09
CA ARG A 50 7.89 -6.87 6.63
C ARG A 50 8.91 -6.86 5.50
N HIS A 51 9.81 -5.89 5.52
CA HIS A 51 10.97 -5.90 4.65
C HIS A 51 11.93 -7.02 5.04
N GLY A 52 12.49 -7.72 4.04
CA GLY A 52 13.63 -8.61 4.21
C GLY A 52 14.88 -7.95 3.64
N HIS A 53 15.77 -7.48 4.52
CA HIS A 53 17.09 -6.97 4.15
C HIS A 53 17.03 -5.87 3.07
N LEU A 54 16.18 -4.86 3.26
CA LEU A 54 16.08 -3.74 2.33
C LEU A 54 17.42 -3.00 2.22
N GLY A 55 17.93 -2.88 1.00
CA GLY A 55 19.17 -2.15 0.76
C GLY A 55 19.59 -2.14 -0.70
N PRO A 56 20.68 -1.41 -1.01
CA PRO A 56 21.26 -1.35 -2.35
C PRO A 56 21.56 -2.76 -2.89
N ALA A 57 21.17 -3.02 -4.14
CA ALA A 57 21.39 -4.32 -4.78
C ALA A 57 22.86 -4.72 -4.84
N LEU A 58 23.77 -3.72 -4.97
CA LEU A 58 25.22 -3.92 -5.01
C LEU A 58 25.81 -4.55 -3.74
N LEU A 59 25.13 -4.43 -2.59
CA LEU A 59 25.58 -5.07 -1.34
C LEU A 59 25.39 -6.60 -1.35
N GLY A 60 24.64 -7.17 -2.29
CA GLY A 60 24.43 -8.60 -2.42
C GLY A 60 24.06 -9.26 -1.08
N ARG A 61 24.85 -10.27 -0.65
CA ARG A 61 24.62 -11.00 0.62
C ARG A 61 24.78 -10.16 1.88
N TRP A 62 25.50 -9.05 1.82
CA TRP A 62 25.72 -8.16 2.98
C TRP A 62 24.46 -7.43 3.40
N ARG A 63 23.43 -7.38 2.54
CA ARG A 63 22.11 -6.86 2.91
C ARG A 63 21.49 -7.58 4.12
N ARG A 64 21.91 -8.84 4.40
CA ARG A 64 21.44 -9.61 5.58
C ARG A 64 21.79 -8.95 6.91
N LEU A 65 22.72 -8.02 6.93
CA LEU A 65 23.09 -7.23 8.11
C LEU A 65 22.18 -6.00 8.30
N LEU A 66 21.36 -5.65 7.29
CA LEU A 66 20.44 -4.52 7.36
C LEU A 66 19.15 -4.94 8.08
N PRO A 67 18.51 -4.00 8.80
CA PRO A 67 17.25 -4.28 9.50
C PRO A 67 16.13 -4.62 8.54
N SER A 68 15.15 -5.37 9.04
CA SER A 68 13.93 -5.76 8.35
C SER A 68 12.73 -5.04 9.01
N PRO A 69 12.50 -3.76 8.70
CA PRO A 69 11.44 -2.99 9.32
C PRO A 69 10.05 -3.47 8.86
N LEU A 70 9.06 -3.26 9.72
CA LEU A 70 7.66 -3.31 9.34
C LEU A 70 7.28 -1.96 8.74
N GLN A 71 6.63 -2.00 7.58
CA GLN A 71 6.16 -0.82 6.87
C GLN A 71 4.66 -0.96 6.56
N SER A 72 3.95 0.16 6.63
CA SER A 72 2.57 0.28 6.17
C SER A 72 2.45 1.43 5.17
N ASN A 73 1.83 1.15 4.03
CA ASN A 73 1.60 2.11 2.95
C ASN A 73 0.10 2.33 2.78
N TRP A 74 -0.33 3.55 2.90
CA TRP A 74 -1.70 4.01 2.71
C TRP A 74 -1.80 4.70 1.37
N ARG A 75 -2.63 4.19 0.47
CA ARG A 75 -2.62 4.60 -0.92
C ARG A 75 -4.00 4.66 -1.55
N ILE A 76 -4.10 5.50 -2.56
CA ILE A 76 -5.21 5.57 -3.51
C ILE A 76 -4.69 5.32 -4.91
N TYR A 77 -5.56 4.96 -5.82
CA TYR A 77 -5.23 4.65 -7.20
C TYR A 77 -5.46 5.88 -8.06
N VAL A 78 -4.44 6.26 -8.83
CA VAL A 78 -4.43 7.51 -9.57
C VAL A 78 -3.87 7.33 -10.98
N ARG A 79 -4.16 8.30 -11.83
CA ARG A 79 -3.61 8.45 -13.17
C ARG A 79 -2.81 9.73 -13.24
N HIS A 80 -1.65 9.70 -13.87
CA HIS A 80 -0.88 10.90 -14.15
C HIS A 80 -1.46 11.61 -15.37
N ARG A 81 -1.95 12.83 -15.21
CA ARG A 81 -2.71 13.54 -16.25
C ARG A 81 -1.95 13.73 -17.56
N ARG A 82 -0.63 13.98 -17.49
CA ARG A 82 0.17 14.28 -18.68
C ARG A 82 0.60 13.03 -19.45
N THR A 83 0.95 11.96 -18.75
CA THR A 83 1.48 10.72 -19.36
C THR A 83 0.44 9.62 -19.50
N ASP A 84 -0.76 9.83 -18.97
CA ASP A 84 -1.85 8.86 -18.88
C ASP A 84 -1.47 7.54 -18.14
N SER A 85 -0.36 7.56 -17.41
CA SER A 85 0.13 6.38 -16.71
C SER A 85 -0.65 6.14 -15.41
N LEU A 86 -1.09 4.91 -15.21
CA LEU A 86 -1.74 4.45 -13.98
C LEU A 86 -0.71 4.17 -12.90
N GLY A 87 -1.10 4.35 -11.64
CA GLY A 87 -0.27 4.05 -10.50
C GLY A 87 -0.98 4.31 -9.17
N VAL A 88 -0.24 4.27 -8.10
CA VAL A 88 -0.73 4.57 -6.76
C VAL A 88 -0.13 5.86 -6.22
N TYR A 89 -0.92 6.63 -5.48
CA TYR A 89 -0.46 7.79 -4.72
C TYR A 89 -0.47 7.47 -3.24
N PHE A 90 0.67 7.64 -2.57
CA PHE A 90 0.77 7.39 -1.14
C PHE A 90 0.23 8.57 -0.33
N LEU A 91 -0.87 8.36 0.37
CA LEU A 91 -1.41 9.30 1.36
C LEU A 91 -0.52 9.37 2.58
N SER A 92 0.02 8.23 3.00
CA SER A 92 0.93 8.09 4.12
C SER A 92 1.75 6.81 3.99
N THR A 93 2.96 6.85 4.51
CA THR A 93 3.82 5.68 4.69
C THR A 93 4.34 5.68 6.13
N ALA A 94 4.24 4.57 6.83
CA ALA A 94 4.67 4.44 8.21
C ALA A 94 5.62 3.26 8.41
N VAL A 95 6.62 3.42 9.28
CA VAL A 95 7.61 2.37 9.62
C VAL A 95 7.83 2.29 11.12
N ASP A 96 8.24 1.12 11.59
CA ASP A 96 8.56 0.85 13.00
C ASP A 96 9.98 1.26 13.42
N ARG A 97 10.80 1.84 12.50
CA ARG A 97 12.21 2.17 12.72
C ARG A 97 12.54 3.59 12.31
N THR A 98 12.88 4.44 13.28
CA THR A 98 13.27 5.83 13.06
C THR A 98 14.43 6.00 12.08
N LEU A 99 15.47 5.17 12.21
CA LEU A 99 16.63 5.23 11.30
C LEU A 99 16.24 4.90 9.85
N HIS A 100 15.23 4.04 9.67
CA HIS A 100 14.71 3.70 8.34
C HIS A 100 13.93 4.87 7.73
N ALA A 101 13.10 5.53 8.55
CA ALA A 101 12.38 6.73 8.13
C ALA A 101 13.34 7.86 7.71
N LEU A 102 14.40 8.08 8.48
CA LEU A 102 15.43 9.07 8.15
C LEU A 102 16.18 8.69 6.86
N GLY A 103 16.63 7.45 6.72
CA GLY A 103 17.31 6.97 5.52
C GLY A 103 16.43 7.08 4.27
N ALA A 104 15.16 6.71 4.36
CA ALA A 104 14.22 6.82 3.25
C ALA A 104 14.04 8.29 2.81
N ARG A 105 13.91 9.23 3.74
CA ARG A 105 13.80 10.66 3.44
C ARG A 105 15.05 11.25 2.77
N MET A 106 16.22 10.66 3.00
CA MET A 106 17.46 11.10 2.34
C MET A 106 17.58 10.59 0.90
N VAL A 107 16.92 9.48 0.58
CA VAL A 107 17.08 8.78 -0.70
C VAL A 107 15.86 8.97 -1.62
N ALA A 108 14.66 9.11 -1.05
CA ALA A 108 13.41 9.28 -1.79
C ALA A 108 12.68 10.54 -1.32
N GLU A 109 12.56 11.52 -2.21
CA GLU A 109 11.78 12.74 -1.92
C GLU A 109 10.28 12.46 -1.77
N ALA A 110 9.84 11.31 -2.24
CA ALA A 110 8.47 11.01 -2.58
C ALA A 110 7.63 10.38 -1.47
N LEU A 111 8.22 9.93 -0.37
CA LEU A 111 7.49 9.15 0.64
C LEU A 111 7.22 9.99 1.89
N PRO A 112 5.95 10.27 2.23
CA PRO A 112 5.57 10.88 3.51
C PRO A 112 5.78 9.88 4.65
N MET A 113 7.05 9.63 5.01
CA MET A 113 7.44 8.61 5.97
C MET A 113 7.19 9.06 7.40
N HIS A 114 6.33 8.35 8.11
CA HIS A 114 6.02 8.51 9.52
C HIS A 114 6.62 7.38 10.36
N VAL A 115 6.77 7.60 11.66
CA VAL A 115 7.29 6.57 12.59
C VAL A 115 6.15 6.11 13.48
N LEU A 116 5.99 4.78 13.58
CA LEU A 116 5.07 4.14 14.51
C LEU A 116 5.75 3.96 15.88
N GLU A 117 5.04 4.26 16.96
CA GLU A 117 5.53 4.01 18.32
C GLU A 117 5.55 2.52 18.62
N ARG A 118 4.49 1.80 18.21
CA ARG A 118 4.40 0.34 18.27
C ARG A 118 3.83 -0.19 16.98
N ALA A 119 4.43 -1.27 16.48
CA ALA A 119 3.90 -1.97 15.33
C ALA A 119 4.20 -3.48 15.44
N SER A 120 3.23 -4.29 15.10
CA SER A 120 3.41 -5.73 14.98
C SER A 120 2.62 -6.28 13.80
N LEU A 121 3.18 -7.24 13.12
CA LEU A 121 2.53 -8.05 12.10
C LEU A 121 2.95 -9.50 12.36
N LEU A 122 1.98 -10.31 12.72
CA LEU A 122 2.15 -11.73 13.00
C LEU A 122 1.28 -12.51 12.02
N VAL A 123 1.91 -13.35 11.24
CA VAL A 123 1.22 -14.33 10.39
C VAL A 123 1.50 -15.71 10.94
N ALA A 124 0.47 -16.35 11.46
CA ALA A 124 0.56 -17.68 12.03
C ALA A 124 0.71 -18.75 10.93
N LYS A 125 1.13 -19.97 11.31
CA LYS A 125 1.31 -21.08 10.36
C LYS A 125 0.01 -21.49 9.66
N ASP A 126 -1.12 -21.26 10.29
CA ASP A 126 -2.46 -21.51 9.74
C ASP A 126 -3.01 -20.33 8.92
N GLY A 127 -2.20 -19.30 8.69
CA GLY A 127 -2.54 -18.12 7.87
C GLY A 127 -3.29 -17.03 8.63
N ARG A 128 -3.57 -17.18 9.93
CA ARG A 128 -4.16 -16.09 10.74
C ARG A 128 -3.20 -14.91 10.81
N VAL A 129 -3.77 -13.72 10.76
CA VAL A 129 -3.03 -12.45 10.76
C VAL A 129 -3.48 -11.59 11.93
N ASP A 130 -2.51 -11.15 12.74
CA ASP A 130 -2.69 -10.11 13.75
C ASP A 130 -1.82 -8.90 13.38
N LEU A 131 -2.45 -7.77 13.11
CA LEU A 131 -1.80 -6.50 12.77
C LEU A 131 -2.10 -5.45 13.83
N LEU A 132 -1.07 -4.75 14.27
CA LEU A 132 -1.18 -3.55 15.11
C LEU A 132 -0.27 -2.46 14.56
N LEU A 133 -0.84 -1.29 14.30
CA LEU A 133 -0.13 -0.05 13.95
C LEU A 133 -0.56 1.03 14.94
N ALA A 134 0.33 1.42 15.86
CA ALA A 134 0.03 2.42 16.87
C ALA A 134 0.97 3.63 16.71
N PRO A 135 0.43 4.80 16.30
CA PRO A 135 1.22 6.01 16.06
C PRO A 135 1.76 6.68 17.33
N GLY A 136 1.21 6.33 18.50
CA GLY A 136 1.52 7.04 19.73
C GLY A 136 1.13 8.52 19.62
N ARG A 137 2.10 9.41 19.87
CA ARG A 137 1.92 10.88 19.70
C ARG A 137 2.22 11.36 18.28
N GLY A 138 2.61 10.46 17.37
CA GLY A 138 2.93 10.77 15.98
C GLY A 138 1.69 10.95 15.11
N THR A 139 1.94 11.21 13.82
CA THR A 139 0.93 11.41 12.77
C THR A 139 0.82 10.23 11.81
N ALA A 140 1.43 9.09 12.15
CA ALA A 140 1.24 7.86 11.39
C ALA A 140 -0.23 7.40 11.50
N PRO A 141 -0.80 6.78 10.46
CA PRO A 141 -2.12 6.19 10.58
C PRO A 141 -2.11 4.97 11.50
N ASP A 142 -3.19 4.80 12.25
CA ASP A 142 -3.42 3.65 13.13
C ASP A 142 -4.14 2.54 12.37
N ALA A 143 -3.90 1.29 12.77
CA ALA A 143 -4.73 0.15 12.38
C ALA A 143 -4.59 -1.01 13.37
N GLU A 144 -5.68 -1.73 13.57
CA GLU A 144 -5.71 -3.02 14.25
C GLU A 144 -6.56 -3.99 13.44
N ALA A 145 -6.05 -5.21 13.19
CA ALA A 145 -6.79 -6.20 12.43
C ALA A 145 -6.52 -7.61 12.96
N HIS A 146 -7.60 -8.41 13.03
CA HIS A 146 -7.57 -9.82 13.41
C HIS A 146 -8.25 -10.62 12.30
N LEU A 147 -7.44 -11.20 11.41
CA LEU A 147 -7.93 -11.80 10.18
C LEU A 147 -7.64 -13.29 10.14
N VAL A 148 -8.56 -14.03 9.54
CA VAL A 148 -8.45 -15.47 9.30
C VAL A 148 -8.51 -15.77 7.81
N PRO A 149 -7.74 -16.75 7.30
CA PRO A 149 -7.80 -17.12 5.91
C PRO A 149 -9.14 -17.76 5.56
N LEU A 150 -9.65 -17.42 4.39
CA LEU A 150 -10.76 -18.11 3.77
C LEU A 150 -10.23 -19.30 2.96
N PRO A 151 -10.96 -20.45 2.93
CA PRO A 151 -10.52 -21.63 2.20
C PRO A 151 -10.50 -21.40 0.68
N GLU A 152 -11.35 -20.52 0.18
CA GLU A 152 -11.49 -20.15 -1.23
C GLU A 152 -11.69 -18.64 -1.38
N TRP A 153 -11.51 -18.14 -2.59
CA TRP A 153 -11.86 -16.75 -2.88
C TRP A 153 -13.38 -16.54 -2.74
N PRO A 154 -13.80 -15.46 -2.06
CA PRO A 154 -15.21 -15.19 -1.87
C PRO A 154 -15.89 -14.86 -3.20
N THR A 155 -17.11 -15.33 -3.37
CA THR A 155 -17.95 -15.02 -4.54
C THR A 155 -18.70 -13.71 -4.37
N ASP A 156 -18.79 -13.18 -3.16
CA ASP A 156 -19.45 -11.93 -2.81
C ASP A 156 -18.70 -11.19 -1.70
N GLY A 157 -18.90 -9.87 -1.63
CA GLY A 157 -18.27 -9.03 -0.62
C GLY A 157 -18.30 -7.54 -0.98
N PRO A 158 -17.70 -6.67 -0.13
CA PRO A 158 -17.74 -5.21 -0.32
C PRO A 158 -17.15 -4.73 -1.66
N TRP A 159 -16.32 -5.52 -2.30
CA TRP A 159 -15.69 -5.23 -3.60
C TRP A 159 -16.67 -5.46 -4.78
N HIS A 160 -17.76 -6.21 -4.59
CA HIS A 160 -18.65 -6.62 -5.66
C HIS A 160 -19.40 -5.43 -6.31
N CYS A 161 -19.57 -4.34 -5.58
CA CYS A 161 -20.15 -3.11 -6.12
C CYS A 161 -19.28 -2.44 -7.21
N ALA A 162 -17.99 -2.81 -7.32
CA ALA A 162 -17.04 -2.20 -8.25
C ALA A 162 -16.38 -3.20 -9.20
N PHE A 163 -16.38 -4.49 -8.88
CA PHE A 163 -15.72 -5.54 -9.66
C PHE A 163 -16.64 -6.75 -9.83
N PRO A 164 -16.66 -7.37 -11.02
CA PRO A 164 -17.53 -8.50 -11.30
C PRO A 164 -17.14 -9.79 -10.57
N ASP A 165 -15.84 -9.94 -10.25
CA ASP A 165 -15.30 -11.09 -9.51
C ASP A 165 -14.05 -10.74 -8.71
N TYR A 166 -13.67 -11.65 -7.79
CA TYR A 166 -12.51 -11.45 -6.91
C TYR A 166 -11.18 -11.40 -7.67
N GLY A 167 -11.04 -12.13 -8.74
CA GLY A 167 -9.84 -12.14 -9.58
C GLY A 167 -9.61 -10.79 -10.27
N GLN A 168 -10.67 -10.16 -10.78
CA GLN A 168 -10.58 -8.81 -11.37
C GLN A 168 -10.27 -7.75 -10.32
N MET A 169 -10.82 -7.87 -9.12
CA MET A 169 -10.45 -7.02 -7.99
C MET A 169 -8.96 -7.17 -7.65
N LEU A 170 -8.44 -8.40 -7.54
CA LEU A 170 -7.01 -8.64 -7.32
C LEU A 170 -6.15 -8.08 -8.46
N ALA A 171 -6.56 -8.26 -9.71
CA ALA A 171 -5.86 -7.74 -10.88
C ALA A 171 -5.80 -6.20 -10.88
N TYR A 172 -6.76 -5.53 -10.26
CA TYR A 172 -6.72 -4.08 -10.04
C TYR A 172 -5.82 -3.69 -8.86
N CYS A 173 -5.90 -4.40 -7.74
CA CYS A 173 -5.20 -4.01 -6.50
C CYS A 173 -3.70 -4.34 -6.51
N VAL A 174 -3.30 -5.49 -7.07
CA VAL A 174 -1.98 -6.08 -6.85
C VAL A 174 -0.90 -5.56 -7.80
N PRO A 175 -1.07 -5.53 -9.14
CA PRO A 175 -0.01 -5.16 -10.07
C PRO A 175 0.15 -3.65 -10.18
N GLN A 176 0.59 -3.01 -9.09
CA GLN A 176 0.83 -1.56 -9.08
C GLN A 176 2.32 -1.27 -9.25
N ASP A 177 2.77 -1.26 -10.49
CA ASP A 177 4.18 -1.12 -10.86
C ASP A 177 4.69 0.33 -10.79
N ARG A 178 3.81 1.29 -10.46
CA ARG A 178 4.16 2.71 -10.37
C ARG A 178 3.61 3.35 -9.11
N ALA A 179 4.51 4.02 -8.39
CA ALA A 179 4.16 4.91 -7.30
C ALA A 179 4.34 6.36 -7.76
N LEU A 180 3.32 7.17 -7.54
CA LEU A 180 3.30 8.58 -7.88
C LEU A 180 3.31 9.40 -6.59
N SER A 181 4.07 10.46 -6.56
CA SER A 181 4.06 11.43 -5.47
C SER A 181 4.12 12.84 -6.02
N VAL A 182 3.58 13.78 -5.27
CA VAL A 182 3.57 15.19 -5.63
C VAL A 182 4.37 15.98 -4.62
N GLN A 183 5.28 16.79 -5.11
CA GLN A 183 6.05 17.74 -4.32
C GLN A 183 5.57 19.16 -4.66
N PRO A 184 4.55 19.69 -3.97
CA PRO A 184 3.92 20.96 -4.33
C PRO A 184 4.91 22.14 -4.35
N TRP A 185 5.85 22.17 -3.40
CA TRP A 185 6.90 23.21 -3.31
C TRP A 185 7.93 23.16 -4.46
N HIS A 186 7.99 22.06 -5.19
CA HIS A 186 8.85 21.90 -6.37
C HIS A 186 8.07 21.94 -7.69
N GLY A 187 6.73 22.03 -7.64
CA GLY A 187 5.87 22.04 -8.83
C GLY A 187 6.07 20.80 -9.71
N ARG A 188 6.26 19.63 -9.12
CA ARG A 188 6.54 18.38 -9.86
C ARG A 188 5.85 17.15 -9.29
N VAL A 189 5.57 16.20 -10.19
CA VAL A 189 5.19 14.83 -9.90
C VAL A 189 6.43 13.96 -10.02
N THR A 190 6.69 13.15 -9.00
CA THR A 190 7.74 12.12 -9.04
C THR A 190 7.08 10.78 -9.29
N ARG A 191 7.56 10.06 -10.31
CA ARG A 191 7.13 8.71 -10.68
C ARG A 191 8.23 7.72 -10.31
N GLN A 192 7.89 6.72 -9.52
CA GLN A 192 8.76 5.63 -9.14
C GLN A 192 8.30 4.34 -9.83
N GLU A 193 9.18 3.66 -10.51
CA GLU A 193 8.91 2.35 -11.10
C GLU A 193 9.36 1.25 -10.14
N ILE A 194 8.44 0.31 -9.89
CA ILE A 194 8.58 -0.79 -8.93
C ILE A 194 8.23 -2.09 -9.66
N SER A 195 9.09 -3.07 -9.59
CA SER A 195 8.78 -4.42 -10.09
C SER A 195 8.40 -5.32 -8.92
N LEU A 196 7.20 -5.91 -8.97
CA LEU A 196 6.65 -6.74 -7.89
C LEU A 196 6.48 -8.21 -8.27
N GLY A 197 6.20 -8.54 -9.53
CA GLY A 197 6.11 -9.92 -10.04
C GLY A 197 5.27 -10.87 -9.18
N ILE A 198 4.03 -10.49 -8.82
CA ILE A 198 3.17 -11.24 -7.91
C ILE A 198 2.20 -12.11 -8.71
N PRO A 199 2.22 -13.45 -8.57
CA PRO A 199 1.19 -14.31 -9.11
C PRO A 199 -0.13 -14.10 -8.33
N LEU A 200 -1.22 -13.79 -9.02
CA LEU A 200 -2.52 -13.52 -8.36
C LEU A 200 -3.08 -14.74 -7.63
N ASP A 201 -2.80 -15.94 -8.12
CA ASP A 201 -3.17 -17.21 -7.50
C ASP A 201 -2.47 -17.48 -6.15
N SER A 202 -1.39 -16.75 -5.86
CA SER A 202 -0.74 -16.80 -4.54
C SER A 202 -1.47 -15.99 -3.46
N CYS A 203 -2.50 -15.20 -3.83
CA CYS A 203 -3.24 -14.37 -2.90
C CYS A 203 -4.25 -15.22 -2.11
N THR A 204 -4.20 -15.13 -0.79
CA THR A 204 -5.15 -15.78 0.11
C THR A 204 -6.15 -14.74 0.62
N ALA A 205 -7.43 -14.94 0.37
CA ALA A 205 -8.49 -14.08 0.91
C ALA A 205 -8.54 -14.19 2.43
N LEU A 206 -8.75 -13.06 3.10
CA LEU A 206 -8.84 -12.98 4.55
C LEU A 206 -10.18 -12.37 4.97
N SER A 207 -10.70 -12.79 6.13
CA SER A 207 -11.91 -12.25 6.74
C SER A 207 -11.69 -11.96 8.21
N GLY A 208 -12.31 -10.92 8.74
CA GLY A 208 -12.23 -10.58 10.16
C GLY A 208 -12.32 -9.06 10.41
N PRO A 209 -12.35 -8.67 11.68
CA PRO A 209 -12.47 -7.26 12.07
C PRO A 209 -11.21 -6.46 11.75
N VAL A 210 -11.44 -5.23 11.28
CA VAL A 210 -10.42 -4.21 11.05
C VAL A 210 -10.89 -2.91 11.69
N PHE A 211 -10.04 -2.31 12.50
CA PHE A 211 -10.29 -1.05 13.18
C PHE A 211 -9.19 -0.04 12.82
N SER A 212 -9.59 1.17 12.44
CA SER A 212 -8.66 2.27 12.18
C SER A 212 -9.42 3.59 12.23
N ALA A 213 -9.01 4.49 13.10
CA ALA A 213 -9.56 5.85 13.14
C ALA A 213 -9.14 6.63 11.88
N ALA A 214 -7.91 6.42 11.40
CA ALA A 214 -7.42 7.05 10.19
C ALA A 214 -8.22 6.63 8.94
N ALA A 215 -8.55 5.33 8.80
CA ALA A 215 -9.40 4.86 7.72
C ALA A 215 -10.82 5.40 7.86
N SER A 216 -11.42 5.31 9.06
CA SER A 216 -12.80 5.74 9.33
C SER A 216 -13.05 7.21 8.97
N ALA A 217 -12.05 8.08 9.10
CA ALA A 217 -12.15 9.48 8.69
C ALA A 217 -12.37 9.66 7.17
N ILE A 218 -11.96 8.68 6.37
CA ILE A 218 -12.01 8.73 4.90
C ILE A 218 -13.17 7.89 4.36
N ILE A 219 -13.32 6.64 4.84
CA ILE A 219 -14.16 5.60 4.22
C ILE A 219 -15.67 5.77 4.45
N GLY A 220 -16.08 6.52 5.49
CA GLY A 220 -17.48 6.56 5.90
C GLY A 220 -17.95 5.19 6.41
N ASN A 221 -18.95 4.61 5.75
CA ASN A 221 -19.54 3.30 6.10
C ASN A 221 -19.02 2.15 5.25
N ALA A 222 -17.94 2.36 4.47
CA ALA A 222 -17.38 1.28 3.63
C ALA A 222 -16.81 0.17 4.52
N GLU A 223 -17.10 -1.07 4.14
CA GLU A 223 -16.61 -2.26 4.82
C GLU A 223 -15.25 -2.68 4.25
N PRO A 224 -14.34 -3.20 5.10
CA PRO A 224 -13.06 -3.71 4.66
C PRO A 224 -13.18 -5.07 3.97
N PHE A 225 -12.29 -5.32 3.04
CA PHE A 225 -11.96 -6.67 2.59
C PHE A 225 -10.44 -6.81 2.51
N ALA A 226 -9.94 -8.00 2.79
CA ALA A 226 -8.51 -8.19 2.96
C ALA A 226 -8.00 -9.43 2.24
N PHE A 227 -6.69 -9.42 1.93
CA PHE A 227 -5.97 -10.59 1.43
C PHE A 227 -4.50 -10.54 1.83
N LEU A 228 -3.87 -11.71 1.85
CA LEU A 228 -2.47 -11.93 2.16
C LEU A 228 -1.72 -12.36 0.91
N ILE A 229 -0.55 -11.75 0.69
CA ILE A 229 0.46 -12.22 -0.26
C ILE A 229 1.67 -12.69 0.54
N PRO A 230 2.04 -13.97 0.51
CA PRO A 230 3.04 -14.51 1.42
C PRO A 230 4.46 -13.99 1.15
N ARG A 231 4.79 -13.71 -0.11
CA ARG A 231 6.13 -13.21 -0.48
C ARG A 231 6.11 -12.40 -1.75
N VAL A 232 6.87 -11.30 -1.74
CA VAL A 232 7.07 -10.42 -2.89
C VAL A 232 8.55 -10.10 -3.05
N LYS A 233 9.08 -10.21 -4.26
CA LYS A 233 10.38 -9.66 -4.59
C LYS A 233 10.20 -8.22 -4.99
N PHE A 234 10.55 -7.33 -4.07
CA PHE A 234 10.47 -5.90 -4.31
C PHE A 234 11.78 -5.40 -4.95
N ARG A 235 11.63 -4.69 -6.06
CA ARG A 235 12.73 -4.00 -6.71
C ARG A 235 12.31 -2.59 -7.09
N PHE A 236 13.02 -1.62 -6.56
CA PHE A 236 12.93 -0.23 -6.97
C PHE A 236 13.90 -0.02 -8.13
N GLU A 237 13.37 0.38 -9.29
CA GLU A 237 14.16 0.46 -10.53
C GLU A 237 14.59 1.88 -10.86
N SER A 238 13.64 2.81 -10.94
CA SER A 238 13.92 4.19 -11.37
C SER A 238 13.01 5.20 -10.68
N GLU A 239 13.46 6.44 -10.70
CA GLU A 239 12.68 7.62 -10.31
C GLU A 239 12.75 8.64 -11.46
N GLU A 240 11.60 9.04 -11.97
CA GLU A 240 11.46 10.09 -12.97
C GLU A 240 10.68 11.27 -12.39
N ARG A 241 10.96 12.47 -12.88
CA ARG A 241 10.42 13.72 -12.37
C ARG A 241 9.77 14.50 -13.50
N ASP A 242 8.48 14.73 -13.37
CA ASP A 242 7.68 15.48 -14.33
C ASP A 242 7.18 16.79 -13.74
N PRO A 243 7.16 17.92 -14.45
CA PRO A 243 6.50 19.14 -13.98
C PRO A 243 4.98 18.90 -13.85
N ILE A 244 4.35 19.58 -12.87
CA ILE A 244 2.89 19.57 -12.65
C ILE A 244 2.20 20.26 -13.79
#